data_4252b46fc4c6b78b41d81ca278494942
#
_entry.id   4252b46fc4c6b78b41d81ca278494942
#
_cell.length_a   1.000
_cell.length_b   1.000
_cell.length_c   1.000
_cell.angle_alpha   90.00
_cell.angle_beta   90.00
_cell.angle_gamma   90.00
#
_symmetry.space_group_name_H-M   'P 1'
#
loop_
_entity.id
_entity.type
_entity.pdbx_description
1 polymer ?
#
loop_
_entity_poly.entity_id
_entity_poly.type
_entity_poly.pdbx_seq_one_letter_code
_entity_poly.pdbx_strand_id
1 'polypeptide(L)'
;MASNRRILNAIQLFIPIQIFIGYCFCVSGFLVNFIQLLSKIIIWPFHKQLYRRINYYLGTLLWSQLTFIYTWWADSDVTVFVDPKDLEYLKHEYALNLVNHRYEIDWLVGLVTAQKLGILGGSKIVGKSSLSLIPIVGWSWYFTESIFLRRVWESDKRILEHDIQQLISGYPDNYNFNFLMACEGTRFTEKKRSESMKYAKEKNLPELKYHILPRTRGFTLILQGAKGKIPGVYNFMLAFTKDSASPKFRTLLKGRRCNAQLYVKRIPVSEIPYEDEKKCGQWLQELFQEKDRIYDHFVQNDTFDGLGLPKVTLNRTYYDILIECFWLVIIGVPSLKWFLQFLLVSTWFAKMMFVLVIILGYKSMMGKYSLTKRRHSHQSKLLHTQQETTFLFNKIEQTNTTIRLKHRTNTLFRPLAASTPYNIEQSNSFNDGSPHSMMRHQRFVLTPPVYCSTPKQTRRQIPNNNSQGRSTSLTLKQKIFLEQNPSVPIISQRRLQFTPNSQSFVRYSNDDSKRKNIKNIKIWLL
;
A
#
# COMPACT_ATOMS: atom_id res chain seq x y z
N MET A 1 39.97 17.64 13.73
CA MET A 1 38.75 17.02 13.16
C MET A 1 38.54 15.57 13.61
N ALA A 2 39.53 14.68 13.61
CA ALA A 2 39.38 13.27 14.01
C ALA A 2 38.97 13.07 15.49
N SER A 3 39.46 13.90 16.42
CA SER A 3 39.11 13.84 17.85
C SER A 3 37.64 14.16 18.10
N ASN A 4 37.11 15.23 17.49
CA ASN A 4 35.70 15.61 17.64
C ASN A 4 34.74 14.53 17.08
N ARG A 5 35.15 13.84 16.03
CA ARG A 5 34.38 12.74 15.46
C ARG A 5 34.33 11.50 16.36
N ARG A 6 35.44 11.23 17.11
CA ARG A 6 35.47 10.13 18.10
C ARG A 6 34.52 10.42 19.26
N ILE A 7 34.53 11.65 19.78
CA ILE A 7 33.63 12.09 20.87
C ILE A 7 32.17 11.99 20.40
N LEU A 8 31.85 12.50 19.23
CA LEU A 8 30.49 12.43 18.69
C LEU A 8 30.02 10.98 18.53
N ASN A 9 30.87 10.10 18.00
CA ASN A 9 30.53 8.67 17.86
C ASN A 9 30.32 8.01 19.26
N ALA A 10 31.07 8.37 20.27
CA ALA A 10 30.88 7.87 21.63
C ALA A 10 29.52 8.32 22.20
N ILE A 11 29.14 9.59 21.99
CA ILE A 11 27.85 10.16 22.38
C ILE A 11 26.70 9.43 21.67
N GLN A 12 26.84 9.20 20.38
CA GLN A 12 25.81 8.52 19.56
C GLN A 12 25.63 7.05 19.94
N LEU A 13 26.67 6.39 20.40
CA LEU A 13 26.62 5.01 20.88
C LEU A 13 26.13 4.89 22.33
N PHE A 14 26.12 6.00 23.10
CA PHE A 14 25.69 6.00 24.48
C PHE A 14 24.17 5.85 24.60
N ILE A 15 23.73 4.66 24.97
CA ILE A 15 22.33 4.26 25.04
C ILE A 15 21.42 5.25 25.80
N PRO A 16 21.85 5.80 26.98
CA PRO A 16 21.00 6.76 27.68
C PRO A 16 20.64 8.01 26.87
N ILE A 17 21.52 8.51 26.02
CA ILE A 17 21.22 9.66 25.14
C ILE A 17 20.21 9.25 24.07
N GLN A 18 20.34 8.05 23.47
CA GLN A 18 19.36 7.56 22.50
C GLN A 18 17.98 7.40 23.15
N ILE A 19 17.92 6.89 24.38
CA ILE A 19 16.66 6.77 25.14
C ILE A 19 16.09 8.16 25.45
N PHE A 20 16.93 9.14 25.82
CA PHE A 20 16.49 10.49 26.11
C PHE A 20 15.91 11.22 24.89
N ILE A 21 16.56 11.13 23.73
CA ILE A 21 16.04 11.64 22.45
C ILE A 21 14.70 10.94 22.12
N GLY A 22 14.65 9.62 22.26
CA GLY A 22 13.42 8.86 22.05
C GLY A 22 12.28 9.25 23.01
N TYR A 23 12.61 9.54 24.27
CA TYR A 23 11.66 10.06 25.26
C TYR A 23 11.13 11.44 24.86
N CYS A 24 12.00 12.37 24.49
CA CYS A 24 11.59 13.70 24.02
C CYS A 24 10.68 13.61 22.79
N PHE A 25 11.03 12.75 21.83
CA PHE A 25 10.18 12.46 20.67
C PHE A 25 8.81 11.89 21.07
N CYS A 26 8.76 10.97 22.02
CA CYS A 26 7.48 10.39 22.46
C CYS A 26 6.60 11.44 23.16
N VAL A 27 7.15 12.21 24.10
CA VAL A 27 6.37 13.22 24.85
C VAL A 27 5.90 14.34 23.93
N SER A 28 6.80 14.89 23.11
CA SER A 28 6.45 15.93 22.12
C SER A 28 5.43 15.42 21.11
N GLY A 29 5.58 14.17 20.65
CA GLY A 29 4.69 13.54 19.71
C GLY A 29 3.28 13.35 20.28
N PHE A 30 3.14 12.93 21.53
CA PHE A 30 1.82 12.86 22.19
C PHE A 30 1.21 14.24 22.38
N LEU A 31 2.02 15.26 22.73
CA LEU A 31 1.53 16.64 22.85
C LEU A 31 1.02 17.17 21.50
N VAL A 32 1.80 16.98 20.43
CA VAL A 32 1.38 17.35 19.07
C VAL A 32 0.10 16.62 18.67
N ASN A 33 0.01 15.30 18.89
CA ASN A 33 -1.21 14.54 18.56
C ASN A 33 -2.42 14.98 19.39
N PHE A 34 -2.21 15.37 20.64
CA PHE A 34 -3.29 15.93 21.48
C PHE A 34 -3.81 17.24 20.90
N ILE A 35 -2.93 18.15 20.48
CA ILE A 35 -3.32 19.41 19.82
C ILE A 35 -4.01 19.11 18.47
N GLN A 36 -3.50 18.14 17.70
CA GLN A 36 -4.13 17.68 16.45
C GLN A 36 -5.55 17.14 16.70
N LEU A 37 -5.75 16.35 17.76
CA LEU A 37 -7.06 15.84 18.17
C LEU A 37 -8.01 16.97 18.55
N LEU A 38 -7.57 17.91 19.38
CA LEU A 38 -8.38 19.08 19.75
C LEU A 38 -8.75 19.90 18.51
N SER A 39 -7.81 20.14 17.62
CA SER A 39 -8.08 20.86 16.36
C SER A 39 -9.08 20.12 15.47
N LYS A 40 -9.05 18.77 15.48
CA LYS A 40 -10.03 17.93 14.75
C LYS A 40 -11.43 18.04 15.33
N ILE A 41 -11.55 18.11 16.65
CA ILE A 41 -12.86 18.19 17.33
C ILE A 41 -13.43 19.61 17.24
N ILE A 42 -12.60 20.64 17.49
CA ILE A 42 -13.05 22.01 17.67
C ILE A 42 -13.08 22.78 16.34
N ILE A 43 -12.05 22.65 15.51
CA ILE A 43 -11.86 23.51 14.33
C ILE A 43 -12.40 22.84 13.05
N TRP A 44 -12.17 21.54 12.88
CA TRP A 44 -12.56 20.83 11.64
C TRP A 44 -14.02 20.99 11.25
N PRO A 45 -15.01 20.91 12.18
CA PRO A 45 -16.42 21.03 11.79
C PRO A 45 -16.78 22.38 11.19
N PHE A 46 -16.11 23.46 11.62
CA PHE A 46 -16.42 24.82 11.24
C PHE A 46 -15.48 25.40 10.18
N HIS A 47 -14.18 25.03 10.22
CA HIS A 47 -13.18 25.69 9.38
C HIS A 47 -12.08 24.71 8.93
N LYS A 48 -12.38 23.91 7.92
CA LYS A 48 -11.44 22.86 7.41
C LYS A 48 -10.09 23.43 6.94
N GLN A 49 -10.08 24.60 6.30
CA GLN A 49 -8.84 25.22 5.83
C GLN A 49 -7.92 25.61 7.00
N LEU A 50 -8.47 26.21 8.07
CA LEU A 50 -7.70 26.54 9.26
C LEU A 50 -7.14 25.29 9.93
N TYR A 51 -7.97 24.24 10.07
CA TYR A 51 -7.52 22.95 10.56
C TYR A 51 -6.30 22.42 9.76
N ARG A 52 -6.36 22.46 8.44
CA ARG A 52 -5.29 21.99 7.55
C ARG A 52 -4.02 22.82 7.69
N ARG A 53 -4.13 24.15 7.81
CA ARG A 53 -2.98 25.03 8.08
C ARG A 53 -2.33 24.71 9.42
N ILE A 54 -3.09 24.54 10.48
CA ILE A 54 -2.58 24.17 11.81
C ILE A 54 -1.87 22.80 11.73
N ASN A 55 -2.52 21.82 11.12
CA ASN A 55 -1.95 20.48 11.01
C ASN A 55 -0.74 20.40 10.08
N TYR A 56 -0.59 21.28 9.11
CA TYR A 56 0.63 21.43 8.31
C TYR A 56 1.83 21.78 9.22
N TYR A 57 1.70 22.75 10.09
CA TYR A 57 2.77 23.13 11.03
C TYR A 57 2.99 22.09 12.13
N LEU A 58 1.92 21.53 12.69
CA LEU A 58 2.03 20.46 13.70
C LEU A 58 2.70 19.20 13.11
N GLY A 59 2.38 18.85 11.86
CA GLY A 59 3.08 17.81 11.13
C GLY A 59 4.56 18.14 10.94
N THR A 60 4.90 19.37 10.55
CA THR A 60 6.29 19.82 10.43
C THR A 60 7.03 19.68 11.74
N LEU A 61 6.46 20.13 12.87
CA LEU A 61 7.07 20.01 14.20
C LEU A 61 7.37 18.56 14.60
N LEU A 62 6.52 17.63 14.22
CA LEU A 62 6.72 16.23 14.54
C LEU A 62 7.72 15.55 13.59
N TRP A 63 7.54 15.72 12.29
CA TRP A 63 8.38 15.06 11.29
C TRP A 63 9.82 15.56 11.29
N SER A 64 10.04 16.84 11.63
CA SER A 64 11.40 17.43 11.71
C SER A 64 12.29 16.74 12.73
N GLN A 65 11.75 16.18 13.81
CA GLN A 65 12.53 15.37 14.75
C GLN A 65 13.06 14.08 14.12
N LEU A 66 12.29 13.47 13.20
CA LEU A 66 12.74 12.28 12.47
C LEU A 66 13.77 12.64 11.40
N THR A 67 13.60 13.77 10.70
CA THR A 67 14.59 14.25 9.72
C THR A 67 15.89 14.68 10.39
N PHE A 68 15.82 15.23 11.63
CA PHE A 68 16.99 15.51 12.46
C PHE A 68 17.82 14.24 12.72
N ILE A 69 17.19 13.11 13.05
CA ILE A 69 17.91 11.84 13.29
C ILE A 69 18.67 11.41 12.03
N TYR A 70 18.11 11.61 10.83
CA TYR A 70 18.78 11.27 9.58
C TYR A 70 19.89 12.25 9.24
N THR A 71 19.58 13.56 9.24
CA THR A 71 20.41 14.61 8.66
C THR A 71 21.56 15.02 9.60
N TRP A 72 21.25 15.24 10.89
CA TRP A 72 22.19 15.80 11.87
C TRP A 72 22.76 14.75 12.82
N TRP A 73 21.90 13.89 13.37
CA TRP A 73 22.36 12.86 14.28
C TRP A 73 23.20 11.80 13.58
N ALA A 74 22.72 11.20 12.49
CA ALA A 74 23.44 10.17 11.74
C ALA A 74 24.36 10.74 10.65
N ASP A 75 24.42 12.06 10.49
CA ASP A 75 25.21 12.76 9.47
C ASP A 75 25.05 12.15 8.07
N SER A 76 23.79 11.78 7.75
CA SER A 76 23.40 11.18 6.47
C SER A 76 22.93 12.26 5.49
N ASP A 77 23.02 11.98 4.20
CA ASP A 77 22.58 12.91 3.17
C ASP A 77 21.82 12.21 2.03
N VAL A 78 21.10 13.01 1.26
CA VAL A 78 20.36 12.58 0.07
C VAL A 78 20.88 13.37 -1.13
N THR A 79 21.49 12.66 -2.06
CA THR A 79 21.85 13.21 -3.37
C THR A 79 20.69 13.02 -4.32
N VAL A 80 20.27 14.07 -5.02
CA VAL A 80 19.10 14.02 -5.90
C VAL A 80 19.54 14.23 -7.35
N PHE A 81 19.07 13.38 -8.24
CA PHE A 81 19.21 13.49 -9.69
C PHE A 81 17.85 13.90 -10.25
N VAL A 82 17.72 15.13 -10.72
CA VAL A 82 16.44 15.73 -11.09
C VAL A 82 16.65 16.93 -12.02
N ASP A 83 15.73 17.17 -12.95
CA ASP A 83 15.67 18.46 -13.62
C ASP A 83 15.32 19.56 -12.59
N PRO A 84 16.08 20.64 -12.48
CA PRO A 84 15.79 21.76 -11.57
C PRO A 84 14.36 22.31 -11.72
N LYS A 85 13.79 22.30 -12.91
CA LYS A 85 12.40 22.71 -13.17
C LYS A 85 11.40 21.79 -12.50
N ASP A 86 11.62 20.47 -12.56
CA ASP A 86 10.76 19.47 -11.93
C ASP A 86 10.77 19.63 -10.40
N LEU A 87 11.92 20.01 -9.84
CA LEU A 87 12.06 20.28 -8.43
C LEU A 87 11.28 21.54 -8.00
N GLU A 88 11.27 22.56 -8.86
CA GLU A 88 10.50 23.78 -8.60
C GLU A 88 9.00 23.52 -8.68
N TYR A 89 8.55 22.73 -9.67
CA TYR A 89 7.15 22.29 -9.72
C TYR A 89 6.74 21.52 -8.44
N LEU A 90 7.58 20.60 -7.96
CA LEU A 90 7.28 19.81 -6.76
C LEU A 90 7.05 20.65 -5.51
N LYS A 91 7.64 21.84 -5.43
CA LYS A 91 7.42 22.78 -4.32
C LYS A 91 6.06 23.48 -4.38
N HIS A 92 5.52 23.67 -5.59
CA HIS A 92 4.39 24.57 -5.84
C HIS A 92 3.13 23.88 -6.36
N GLU A 93 3.13 22.55 -6.52
CA GLU A 93 1.97 21.80 -6.99
C GLU A 93 1.58 20.65 -6.07
N TYR A 94 0.35 20.20 -6.22
CA TYR A 94 -0.07 18.92 -5.62
C TYR A 94 0.60 17.78 -6.37
N ALA A 95 1.25 16.87 -5.63
CA ALA A 95 2.07 15.84 -6.24
C ALA A 95 1.71 14.42 -5.77
N LEU A 96 1.83 13.46 -6.70
CA LEU A 96 1.78 12.03 -6.39
C LEU A 96 3.15 11.42 -6.67
N ASN A 97 3.91 11.12 -5.60
CA ASN A 97 5.27 10.58 -5.67
C ASN A 97 5.22 9.06 -5.64
N LEU A 98 5.58 8.42 -6.74
CA LEU A 98 5.64 6.95 -6.88
C LEU A 98 7.02 6.46 -6.50
N VAL A 99 7.18 5.98 -5.26
CA VAL A 99 8.45 5.49 -4.72
C VAL A 99 8.53 3.97 -4.82
N ASN A 100 9.73 3.43 -5.08
CA ASN A 100 10.03 2.02 -4.86
C ASN A 100 10.13 1.72 -3.36
N HIS A 101 9.64 0.57 -2.91
CA HIS A 101 9.61 0.23 -1.48
C HIS A 101 10.49 -0.98 -1.17
N ARG A 102 11.78 -0.71 -0.95
CA ARG A 102 12.80 -1.74 -0.76
C ARG A 102 13.39 -1.76 0.66
N TYR A 103 13.56 -0.58 1.27
CA TYR A 103 14.27 -0.43 2.53
C TYR A 103 13.34 -0.09 3.69
N GLU A 104 13.85 -0.19 4.93
CA GLU A 104 13.05 0.11 6.12
C GLU A 104 12.77 1.61 6.28
N ILE A 105 13.69 2.46 5.80
CA ILE A 105 13.67 3.92 5.99
C ILE A 105 13.34 4.70 4.70
N ASP A 106 12.75 4.06 3.69
CA ASP A 106 12.38 4.74 2.43
C ASP A 106 11.50 5.97 2.66
N TRP A 107 10.50 5.82 3.51
CA TRP A 107 9.58 6.89 3.89
C TRP A 107 10.31 8.07 4.57
N LEU A 108 11.36 7.79 5.35
CA LEU A 108 12.13 8.81 6.03
C LEU A 108 12.98 9.63 5.03
N VAL A 109 13.55 9.00 4.01
CA VAL A 109 14.25 9.72 2.93
C VAL A 109 13.29 10.64 2.18
N GLY A 110 12.05 10.22 1.97
CA GLY A 110 11.00 11.09 1.43
C GLY A 110 10.73 12.31 2.32
N LEU A 111 10.63 12.14 3.65
CA LEU A 111 10.46 13.26 4.58
C LEU A 111 11.69 14.19 4.60
N VAL A 112 12.91 13.63 4.57
CA VAL A 112 14.16 14.43 4.51
C VAL A 112 14.21 15.27 3.24
N THR A 113 13.82 14.70 2.10
CA THR A 113 13.73 15.45 0.83
C THR A 113 12.68 16.55 0.92
N ALA A 114 11.50 16.25 1.46
CA ALA A 114 10.44 17.24 1.67
C ALA A 114 10.85 18.36 2.64
N GLN A 115 11.63 18.05 3.69
CA GLN A 115 12.20 19.02 4.63
C GLN A 115 13.14 19.98 3.91
N LYS A 116 14.06 19.45 3.11
CA LYS A 116 15.02 20.25 2.34
C LYS A 116 14.35 21.15 1.29
N LEU A 117 13.18 20.75 0.80
CA LEU A 117 12.35 21.52 -0.14
C LEU A 117 11.37 22.49 0.54
N GLY A 118 11.24 22.46 1.88
CA GLY A 118 10.32 23.31 2.62
C GLY A 118 8.85 22.88 2.54
N ILE A 119 8.55 21.66 2.09
CA ILE A 119 7.20 21.13 1.88
C ILE A 119 6.82 19.99 2.85
N LEU A 120 7.57 19.82 3.93
CA LEU A 120 7.42 18.71 4.87
C LEU A 120 6.00 18.60 5.45
N GLY A 121 5.38 19.72 5.82
CA GLY A 121 4.04 19.74 6.40
C GLY A 121 2.93 19.25 5.47
N GLY A 122 3.18 19.28 4.15
CA GLY A 122 2.29 18.73 3.12
C GLY A 122 2.46 17.25 2.85
N SER A 123 3.44 16.58 3.50
CA SER A 123 3.75 15.17 3.24
C SER A 123 2.65 14.25 3.78
N LYS A 124 2.11 13.42 2.90
CA LYS A 124 1.06 12.43 3.18
C LYS A 124 1.47 11.08 2.62
N ILE A 125 0.89 10.01 3.15
CA ILE A 125 1.11 8.66 2.63
C ILE A 125 -0.16 8.04 2.10
N VAL A 126 -0.02 7.14 1.14
CA VAL A 126 -1.02 6.14 0.79
C VAL A 126 -0.54 4.81 1.38
N GLY A 127 -1.11 4.43 2.51
CA GLY A 127 -0.59 3.33 3.32
C GLY A 127 -1.62 2.30 3.77
N LYS A 128 -1.16 1.25 4.43
CA LYS A 128 -2.04 0.22 5.02
C LYS A 128 -2.78 0.78 6.23
N SER A 129 -4.06 0.45 6.39
CA SER A 129 -4.90 0.93 7.51
C SER A 129 -4.33 0.65 8.90
N SER A 130 -3.58 -0.45 9.09
CA SER A 130 -2.92 -0.72 10.37
C SER A 130 -1.84 0.30 10.75
N LEU A 131 -1.35 1.12 9.82
CA LEU A 131 -0.40 2.19 10.14
C LEU A 131 -1.05 3.34 10.91
N SER A 132 -2.33 3.61 10.71
CA SER A 132 -3.08 4.63 11.46
C SER A 132 -3.20 4.32 12.96
N LEU A 133 -2.99 3.05 13.35
CA LEU A 133 -3.04 2.62 14.75
C LEU A 133 -1.71 2.80 15.49
N ILE A 134 -0.63 3.15 14.79
CA ILE A 134 0.67 3.38 15.40
C ILE A 134 0.61 4.70 16.16
N PRO A 135 0.83 4.71 17.49
CA PRO A 135 0.87 5.95 18.25
C PRO A 135 1.88 6.95 17.67
N ILE A 136 1.62 8.20 17.83
CA ILE A 136 2.43 9.34 17.38
C ILE A 136 2.48 9.45 15.86
N VAL A 137 3.21 8.58 15.21
CA VAL A 137 3.47 8.65 13.75
C VAL A 137 2.19 8.37 12.95
N GLY A 138 1.52 7.25 13.25
CA GLY A 138 0.28 6.86 12.56
C GLY A 138 -0.88 7.81 12.84
N TRP A 139 -0.99 8.27 14.09
CA TRP A 139 -2.01 9.25 14.47
C TRP A 139 -1.79 10.60 13.78
N SER A 140 -0.54 11.07 13.69
CA SER A 140 -0.25 12.30 12.96
C SER A 140 -0.56 12.17 11.47
N TRP A 141 -0.24 11.04 10.83
CA TRP A 141 -0.66 10.79 9.44
C TRP A 141 -2.19 10.81 9.29
N TYR A 142 -2.94 10.26 10.26
CA TYR A 142 -4.39 10.31 10.27
C TYR A 142 -4.90 11.77 10.37
N PHE A 143 -4.37 12.56 11.30
CA PHE A 143 -4.76 13.95 11.47
C PHE A 143 -4.33 14.84 10.30
N THR A 144 -3.25 14.52 9.61
CA THR A 144 -2.84 15.23 8.39
C THR A 144 -3.52 14.72 7.11
N GLU A 145 -4.58 13.92 7.23
CA GLU A 145 -5.40 13.42 6.12
C GLU A 145 -4.61 12.56 5.12
N SER A 146 -3.75 11.66 5.62
CA SER A 146 -3.16 10.58 4.83
C SER A 146 -4.20 9.50 4.51
N ILE A 147 -4.04 8.79 3.41
CA ILE A 147 -4.99 7.78 2.92
C ILE A 147 -4.61 6.39 3.45
N PHE A 148 -5.58 5.70 4.06
CA PHE A 148 -5.36 4.38 4.65
C PHE A 148 -6.21 3.30 3.98
N LEU A 149 -5.57 2.33 3.34
CA LEU A 149 -6.19 1.25 2.59
C LEU A 149 -6.30 -0.03 3.41
N ARG A 150 -7.45 -0.69 3.36
CA ARG A 150 -7.72 -1.98 4.03
C ARG A 150 -7.22 -3.17 3.22
N ARG A 151 -6.87 -2.97 1.95
CA ARG A 151 -6.51 -3.99 0.94
C ARG A 151 -7.68 -4.90 0.56
N VAL A 152 -8.89 -4.40 0.71
CA VAL A 152 -10.14 -4.99 0.22
C VAL A 152 -10.71 -4.03 -0.82
N TRP A 153 -10.74 -4.43 -2.09
CA TRP A 153 -11.01 -3.55 -3.22
C TRP A 153 -12.29 -2.71 -3.06
N GLU A 154 -13.42 -3.36 -2.73
CA GLU A 154 -14.71 -2.66 -2.59
C GLU A 154 -14.71 -1.59 -1.47
N SER A 155 -13.97 -1.85 -0.40
CA SER A 155 -13.78 -0.89 0.68
C SER A 155 -12.83 0.23 0.28
N ASP A 156 -11.71 -0.13 -0.37
CA ASP A 156 -10.65 0.81 -0.71
C ASP A 156 -11.08 1.77 -1.81
N LYS A 157 -11.90 1.31 -2.77
CA LYS A 157 -12.49 2.16 -3.81
C LYS A 157 -13.27 3.33 -3.19
N ARG A 158 -14.19 3.04 -2.25
CA ARG A 158 -15.00 4.07 -1.57
C ARG A 158 -14.13 5.03 -0.74
N ILE A 159 -13.13 4.51 -0.04
CA ILE A 159 -12.19 5.32 0.74
C ILE A 159 -11.43 6.28 -0.18
N LEU A 160 -10.85 5.77 -1.27
CA LEU A 160 -10.09 6.59 -2.22
C LEU A 160 -10.96 7.68 -2.86
N GLU A 161 -12.15 7.33 -3.34
CA GLU A 161 -13.07 8.28 -3.95
C GLU A 161 -13.45 9.40 -2.96
N HIS A 162 -13.82 9.04 -1.73
CA HIS A 162 -14.22 9.99 -0.71
C HIS A 162 -13.05 10.86 -0.24
N ASP A 163 -11.93 10.24 0.16
CA ASP A 163 -10.83 10.95 0.81
C ASP A 163 -10.09 11.87 -0.17
N ILE A 164 -9.91 11.44 -1.43
CA ILE A 164 -9.32 12.29 -2.47
C ILE A 164 -10.21 13.49 -2.76
N GLN A 165 -11.50 13.28 -2.96
CA GLN A 165 -12.42 14.38 -3.23
C GLN A 165 -12.50 15.37 -2.05
N GLN A 166 -12.55 14.85 -0.82
CA GLN A 166 -12.54 15.69 0.37
C GLN A 166 -11.24 16.50 0.50
N LEU A 167 -10.10 15.89 0.20
CA LEU A 167 -8.81 16.56 0.30
C LEU A 167 -8.67 17.68 -0.75
N ILE A 168 -9.05 17.40 -1.99
CA ILE A 168 -8.92 18.34 -3.11
C ILE A 168 -9.92 19.50 -3.00
N SER A 169 -11.11 19.23 -2.45
CA SER A 169 -12.12 20.27 -2.23
C SER A 169 -11.72 21.18 -1.07
N GLY A 170 -11.23 22.39 -1.39
CA GLY A 170 -10.94 23.43 -0.40
C GLY A 170 -9.68 23.16 0.44
N TYR A 171 -8.62 22.63 -0.16
CA TYR A 171 -7.30 22.68 0.46
C TYR A 171 -6.82 24.14 0.50
N PRO A 172 -6.11 24.59 1.57
CA PRO A 172 -5.72 25.99 1.70
C PRO A 172 -4.80 26.44 0.56
N ASP A 173 -5.00 27.66 0.09
CA ASP A 173 -4.11 28.27 -0.89
C ASP A 173 -2.70 28.43 -0.31
N ASN A 174 -1.67 28.34 -1.15
CA ASN A 174 -0.25 28.37 -0.80
C ASN A 174 0.23 27.21 0.09
N TYR A 175 -0.60 26.19 0.31
CA TYR A 175 -0.23 24.95 0.95
C TYR A 175 -0.43 23.79 -0.04
N ASN A 176 0.65 23.10 -0.36
CA ASN A 176 0.60 21.96 -1.26
C ASN A 176 0.78 20.66 -0.48
N PHE A 177 0.07 19.63 -0.89
CA PHE A 177 0.30 18.30 -0.38
C PHE A 177 1.05 17.45 -1.41
N ASN A 178 1.86 16.56 -0.89
CA ASN A 178 2.53 15.56 -1.70
C ASN A 178 2.26 14.16 -1.11
N PHE A 179 1.71 13.26 -1.91
CA PHE A 179 1.51 11.88 -1.54
C PHE A 179 2.74 11.04 -1.83
N LEU A 180 3.18 10.25 -0.87
CA LEU A 180 4.13 9.17 -1.08
C LEU A 180 3.36 7.86 -1.26
N MET A 181 3.45 7.27 -2.44
CA MET A 181 2.77 6.02 -2.77
C MET A 181 3.75 4.97 -3.27
N ALA A 182 3.76 3.80 -2.62
CA ALA A 182 4.46 2.62 -3.12
C ALA A 182 3.45 1.71 -3.83
N CYS A 183 3.41 1.76 -5.16
CA CYS A 183 2.47 0.97 -5.97
C CYS A 183 2.70 -0.53 -5.87
N GLU A 184 3.87 -0.99 -5.45
CA GLU A 184 4.15 -2.39 -5.10
C GLU A 184 3.22 -2.93 -3.99
N GLY A 185 2.66 -2.03 -3.16
CA GLY A 185 1.74 -2.35 -2.07
C GLY A 185 2.38 -3.14 -0.91
N THR A 186 3.68 -3.42 -0.98
CA THR A 186 4.44 -4.11 0.07
C THR A 186 5.93 -3.86 -0.10
N ARG A 187 6.69 -3.93 1.00
CA ARG A 187 8.14 -3.85 0.92
C ARG A 187 8.71 -5.06 0.16
N PHE A 188 9.65 -4.78 -0.74
CA PHE A 188 10.36 -5.78 -1.53
C PHE A 188 11.01 -6.87 -0.64
N THR A 189 10.87 -8.11 -1.06
CA THR A 189 11.67 -9.25 -0.62
C THR A 189 11.78 -10.21 -1.80
N GLU A 190 12.85 -10.98 -1.89
CA GLU A 190 13.07 -11.91 -3.00
C GLU A 190 11.93 -12.93 -3.14
N LYS A 191 11.42 -13.43 -2.01
CA LYS A 191 10.26 -14.31 -2.00
C LYS A 191 9.04 -13.68 -2.68
N LYS A 192 8.70 -12.43 -2.33
CA LYS A 192 7.53 -11.74 -2.92
C LYS A 192 7.76 -11.39 -4.40
N ARG A 193 8.99 -11.07 -4.78
CA ARG A 193 9.35 -10.89 -6.19
C ARG A 193 9.11 -12.17 -6.97
N SER A 194 9.62 -13.29 -6.49
CA SER A 194 9.43 -14.59 -7.13
C SER A 194 7.94 -14.95 -7.27
N GLU A 195 7.13 -14.73 -6.22
CA GLU A 195 5.67 -14.91 -6.26
C GLU A 195 5.01 -13.97 -7.30
N SER A 196 5.45 -12.72 -7.36
CA SER A 196 4.95 -11.73 -8.31
C SER A 196 5.31 -12.08 -9.75
N MET A 197 6.51 -12.62 -10.00
CA MET A 197 6.94 -13.02 -11.34
C MET A 197 6.24 -14.28 -11.84
N LYS A 198 5.87 -15.21 -10.95
CA LYS A 198 4.99 -16.33 -11.31
C LYS A 198 3.63 -15.80 -11.83
N TYR A 199 3.06 -14.87 -11.11
CA TYR A 199 1.81 -14.22 -11.53
C TYR A 199 1.98 -13.44 -12.85
N ALA A 200 3.12 -12.77 -13.04
CA ALA A 200 3.43 -12.08 -14.30
C ALA A 200 3.39 -13.02 -15.50
N LYS A 201 4.06 -14.18 -15.40
CA LYS A 201 4.06 -15.22 -16.44
C LYS A 201 2.66 -15.75 -16.74
N GLU A 202 1.86 -16.04 -15.70
CA GLU A 202 0.49 -16.53 -15.85
C GLU A 202 -0.44 -15.51 -16.56
N LYS A 203 -0.15 -14.21 -16.45
CA LYS A 203 -0.97 -13.13 -16.99
C LYS A 203 -0.36 -12.43 -18.20
N ASN A 204 0.76 -12.94 -18.74
CA ASN A 204 1.52 -12.33 -19.84
C ASN A 204 1.88 -10.87 -19.54
N LEU A 205 2.28 -10.57 -18.29
CA LEU A 205 2.74 -9.27 -17.85
C LEU A 205 4.27 -9.21 -17.88
N PRO A 206 4.87 -8.00 -17.95
CA PRO A 206 6.31 -7.83 -17.91
C PRO A 206 6.94 -8.41 -16.65
N GLU A 207 8.06 -9.14 -16.82
CA GLU A 207 8.86 -9.61 -15.68
C GLU A 207 9.81 -8.50 -15.23
N LEU A 208 9.90 -8.29 -13.91
CA LEU A 208 10.74 -7.28 -13.28
C LEU A 208 11.87 -7.97 -12.49
N LYS A 209 13.08 -7.45 -12.62
CA LYS A 209 14.28 -7.98 -11.95
C LYS A 209 14.40 -7.46 -10.52
N TYR A 210 14.08 -6.21 -10.29
CA TYR A 210 14.33 -5.50 -9.03
C TYR A 210 13.05 -5.04 -8.30
N HIS A 211 11.89 -5.14 -8.93
CA HIS A 211 10.62 -4.67 -8.38
C HIS A 211 9.58 -5.79 -8.31
N ILE A 212 8.51 -5.52 -7.60
CA ILE A 212 7.26 -6.29 -7.56
C ILE A 212 6.28 -5.61 -8.50
N LEU A 213 5.43 -6.37 -9.20
CA LEU A 213 4.41 -5.81 -10.08
C LEU A 213 3.57 -4.75 -9.35
N PRO A 214 3.32 -3.59 -9.97
CA PRO A 214 2.53 -2.53 -9.37
C PRO A 214 1.06 -2.89 -9.28
N ARG A 215 0.40 -2.42 -8.22
CA ARG A 215 -1.04 -2.46 -8.04
C ARG A 215 -1.65 -1.24 -8.73
N THR A 216 -2.20 -1.43 -9.91
CA THR A 216 -2.62 -0.34 -10.80
C THR A 216 -3.88 0.38 -10.34
N ARG A 217 -4.89 -0.36 -9.84
CA ARG A 217 -6.22 0.18 -9.53
C ARG A 217 -6.22 1.36 -8.56
N GLY A 218 -5.42 1.27 -7.47
CA GLY A 218 -5.35 2.36 -6.48
C GLY A 218 -4.75 3.63 -7.06
N PHE A 219 -3.73 3.51 -7.90
CA PHE A 219 -3.12 4.62 -8.62
C PHE A 219 -4.11 5.30 -9.55
N THR A 220 -4.80 4.53 -10.39
CA THR A 220 -5.81 5.03 -11.33
C THR A 220 -6.93 5.79 -10.59
N LEU A 221 -7.47 5.22 -9.51
CA LEU A 221 -8.53 5.88 -8.73
C LEU A 221 -8.09 7.20 -8.09
N ILE A 222 -6.84 7.31 -7.64
CA ILE A 222 -6.32 8.57 -7.11
C ILE A 222 -6.32 9.65 -8.20
N LEU A 223 -5.84 9.34 -9.40
CA LEU A 223 -5.82 10.30 -10.51
C LEU A 223 -7.23 10.66 -10.98
N GLN A 224 -8.11 9.68 -11.16
CA GLN A 224 -9.51 9.92 -11.54
C GLN A 224 -10.25 10.76 -10.48
N GLY A 225 -10.06 10.44 -9.20
CA GLY A 225 -10.63 11.20 -8.09
C GLY A 225 -10.09 12.62 -7.99
N ALA A 226 -8.83 12.83 -8.38
CA ALA A 226 -8.18 14.13 -8.37
C ALA A 226 -8.70 15.09 -9.45
N LYS A 227 -9.37 14.60 -10.50
CA LYS A 227 -10.01 15.43 -11.54
C LYS A 227 -9.07 16.52 -12.10
N GLY A 228 -7.81 16.17 -12.40
CA GLY A 228 -6.79 17.08 -12.91
C GLY A 228 -6.16 18.04 -11.89
N LYS A 229 -6.59 18.04 -10.61
CA LYS A 229 -6.01 18.91 -9.59
C LYS A 229 -4.64 18.46 -9.07
N ILE A 230 -4.20 17.24 -9.38
CA ILE A 230 -2.81 16.78 -9.23
C ILE A 230 -2.15 16.88 -10.59
N PRO A 231 -1.39 17.93 -10.90
CA PRO A 231 -0.87 18.14 -12.25
C PRO A 231 0.36 17.28 -12.55
N GLY A 232 1.06 16.77 -11.51
CA GLY A 232 2.30 16.02 -11.66
C GLY A 232 2.33 14.69 -10.90
N VAL A 233 2.73 13.64 -11.61
CA VAL A 233 3.17 12.37 -11.04
C VAL A 233 4.69 12.32 -11.09
N TYR A 234 5.32 11.99 -9.98
CA TYR A 234 6.77 11.96 -9.87
C TYR A 234 7.28 10.53 -9.76
N ASN A 235 8.13 10.13 -10.68
CA ASN A 235 8.84 8.86 -10.62
C ASN A 235 10.04 9.00 -9.67
N PHE A 236 9.90 8.54 -8.43
CA PHE A 236 10.96 8.50 -7.42
C PHE A 236 11.63 7.13 -7.41
N MET A 237 12.94 7.08 -7.69
CA MET A 237 13.76 5.90 -7.51
C MET A 237 14.77 6.15 -6.41
N LEU A 238 14.64 5.39 -5.32
CA LEU A 238 15.50 5.48 -4.14
C LEU A 238 16.47 4.30 -4.10
N ALA A 239 17.75 4.60 -3.86
CA ALA A 239 18.77 3.60 -3.56
C ALA A 239 19.78 4.13 -2.54
N PHE A 240 20.48 3.22 -1.86
CA PHE A 240 21.56 3.54 -0.92
C PHE A 240 22.86 3.02 -1.52
N THR A 241 23.90 3.85 -1.46
CA THR A 241 25.24 3.52 -1.99
C THR A 241 25.90 2.38 -1.22
N LYS A 242 26.86 1.70 -1.81
CA LYS A 242 27.54 0.53 -1.21
C LYS A 242 28.33 0.88 0.04
N ASP A 243 28.82 2.12 0.15
CA ASP A 243 29.51 2.66 1.32
C ASP A 243 28.58 3.00 2.48
N SER A 244 27.26 3.06 2.23
CA SER A 244 26.26 3.33 3.24
C SER A 244 26.12 2.17 4.22
N ALA A 245 25.90 2.51 5.50
CA ALA A 245 25.50 1.51 6.47
C ALA A 245 24.11 0.94 6.11
N SER A 246 23.79 -0.26 6.63
CA SER A 246 22.49 -0.89 6.36
C SER A 246 21.33 0.07 6.65
N PRO A 247 20.42 0.36 5.69
CA PRO A 247 19.38 1.39 5.81
C PRO A 247 18.23 0.95 6.72
N LYS A 248 18.51 1.01 8.03
CA LYS A 248 17.57 0.68 9.11
C LYS A 248 17.51 1.83 10.09
N PHE A 249 16.36 2.05 10.71
CA PHE A 249 16.20 3.11 11.71
C PHE A 249 17.17 2.94 12.90
N ARG A 250 17.37 1.70 13.37
CA ARG A 250 18.37 1.39 14.40
C ARG A 250 19.80 1.79 14.00
N THR A 251 20.14 1.74 12.71
CA THR A 251 21.46 2.14 12.21
C THR A 251 21.65 3.65 12.35
N LEU A 252 20.62 4.43 12.02
CA LEU A 252 20.61 5.88 12.20
C LEU A 252 20.75 6.28 13.68
N LEU A 253 20.00 5.63 14.58
CA LEU A 253 20.09 5.87 16.02
C LEU A 253 21.51 5.66 16.57
N LYS A 254 22.29 4.75 15.97
CA LYS A 254 23.70 4.54 16.30
C LYS A 254 24.66 5.54 15.63
N GLY A 255 24.16 6.60 15.03
CA GLY A 255 24.95 7.61 14.34
C GLY A 255 25.68 7.12 13.08
N ARG A 256 25.24 5.99 12.48
CA ARG A 256 25.86 5.47 11.28
C ARG A 256 25.23 6.06 10.03
N ARG A 257 26.05 6.57 9.13
CA ARG A 257 25.62 7.19 7.89
C ARG A 257 24.90 6.21 6.97
N CYS A 258 23.78 6.67 6.43
CA CYS A 258 22.99 6.00 5.41
C CYS A 258 22.78 6.99 4.25
N ASN A 259 23.78 7.16 3.39
CA ASN A 259 23.69 8.08 2.25
C ASN A 259 22.81 7.47 1.17
N ALA A 260 21.79 8.23 0.77
CA ALA A 260 20.85 7.82 -0.25
C ALA A 260 21.07 8.62 -1.55
N GLN A 261 20.73 7.99 -2.65
CA GLN A 261 20.54 8.67 -3.94
C GLN A 261 19.08 8.55 -4.34
N LEU A 262 18.56 9.63 -4.90
CA LEU A 262 17.17 9.73 -5.34
C LEU A 262 17.15 10.24 -6.78
N TYR A 263 16.65 9.43 -7.70
CA TYR A 263 16.34 9.83 -9.05
C TYR A 263 14.88 10.28 -9.10
N VAL A 264 14.61 11.47 -9.63
CA VAL A 264 13.28 12.09 -9.67
C VAL A 264 12.99 12.58 -11.07
N LYS A 265 11.88 12.14 -11.66
CA LYS A 265 11.40 12.62 -12.94
C LYS A 265 9.91 12.96 -12.83
N ARG A 266 9.55 14.19 -13.15
CA ARG A 266 8.16 14.63 -13.24
C ARG A 266 7.52 14.11 -14.52
N ILE A 267 6.29 13.65 -14.42
CA ILE A 267 5.46 13.23 -15.52
C ILE A 267 4.14 14.02 -15.42
N PRO A 268 3.85 14.90 -16.39
CA PRO A 268 2.58 15.62 -16.43
C PRO A 268 1.40 14.64 -16.46
N VAL A 269 0.37 14.88 -15.66
CA VAL A 269 -0.81 13.99 -15.63
C VAL A 269 -1.52 13.94 -16.98
N SER A 270 -1.41 14.99 -17.81
CA SER A 270 -1.92 15.02 -19.18
C SER A 270 -1.33 13.94 -20.10
N GLU A 271 -0.14 13.42 -19.77
CA GLU A 271 0.51 12.33 -20.52
C GLU A 271 0.07 10.93 -20.05
N ILE A 272 -0.72 10.86 -18.97
CA ILE A 272 -1.15 9.60 -18.36
C ILE A 272 -2.60 9.32 -18.75
N PRO A 273 -2.92 8.17 -19.35
CA PRO A 273 -4.28 7.84 -19.78
C PRO A 273 -5.15 7.39 -18.59
N TYR A 274 -5.28 8.24 -17.53
CA TYR A 274 -5.91 7.89 -16.26
C TYR A 274 -7.43 7.73 -16.35
N GLU A 275 -8.07 8.21 -17.40
CA GLU A 275 -9.51 8.07 -17.61
C GLU A 275 -9.90 6.61 -17.93
N ASP A 276 -9.03 5.88 -18.64
CA ASP A 276 -9.19 4.46 -18.96
C ASP A 276 -8.37 3.60 -17.97
N GLU A 277 -9.05 2.84 -17.11
CA GLU A 277 -8.41 1.99 -16.08
C GLU A 277 -7.39 1.00 -16.69
N LYS A 278 -7.71 0.43 -17.86
CA LYS A 278 -6.85 -0.56 -18.52
C LYS A 278 -5.58 0.08 -19.08
N LYS A 279 -5.72 1.19 -19.81
CA LYS A 279 -4.59 1.94 -20.39
C LYS A 279 -3.70 2.53 -19.29
N CYS A 280 -4.31 3.10 -18.23
CA CYS A 280 -3.58 3.60 -17.08
C CYS A 280 -2.81 2.48 -16.36
N GLY A 281 -3.41 1.31 -16.25
CA GLY A 281 -2.75 0.13 -15.70
C GLY A 281 -1.54 -0.32 -16.53
N GLN A 282 -1.65 -0.34 -17.84
CA GLN A 282 -0.55 -0.64 -18.77
C GLN A 282 0.57 0.39 -18.66
N TRP A 283 0.22 1.67 -18.69
CA TRP A 283 1.17 2.76 -18.52
C TRP A 283 1.98 2.63 -17.20
N LEU A 284 1.32 2.29 -16.10
CA LEU A 284 2.02 2.10 -14.81
C LEU A 284 2.95 0.88 -14.86
N GLN A 285 2.60 -0.19 -15.58
CA GLN A 285 3.46 -1.35 -15.77
C GLN A 285 4.71 -0.99 -16.60
N GLU A 286 4.55 -0.18 -17.65
CA GLU A 286 5.66 0.34 -18.46
C GLU A 286 6.59 1.24 -17.62
N LEU A 287 6.02 2.12 -16.77
CA LEU A 287 6.79 2.92 -15.83
C LEU A 287 7.61 2.03 -14.88
N PHE A 288 7.07 0.88 -14.45
CA PHE A 288 7.79 -0.05 -13.58
C PHE A 288 8.91 -0.80 -14.31
N GLN A 289 8.80 -1.02 -15.62
CA GLN A 289 9.92 -1.50 -16.45
C GLN A 289 11.01 -0.42 -16.57
N GLU A 290 10.64 0.86 -16.72
CA GLU A 290 11.59 1.97 -16.68
C GLU A 290 12.29 2.04 -15.33
N LYS A 291 11.53 1.94 -14.21
CA LYS A 291 12.09 1.85 -12.86
C LYS A 291 13.10 0.71 -12.71
N ASP A 292 12.80 -0.42 -13.28
CA ASP A 292 13.66 -1.61 -13.21
C ASP A 292 14.99 -1.36 -13.93
N ARG A 293 14.97 -0.70 -15.11
CA ARG A 293 16.16 -0.27 -15.85
C ARG A 293 16.99 0.78 -15.11
N ILE A 294 16.33 1.78 -14.52
CA ILE A 294 16.98 2.81 -13.69
C ILE A 294 17.69 2.16 -12.50
N TYR A 295 17.03 1.21 -11.85
CA TYR A 295 17.62 0.51 -10.71
C TYR A 295 18.74 -0.45 -11.12
N ASP A 296 18.66 -1.09 -12.28
CA ASP A 296 19.75 -1.94 -12.84
C ASP A 296 21.01 -1.09 -13.07
N HIS A 297 20.86 0.11 -13.66
CA HIS A 297 21.99 1.05 -13.80
C HIS A 297 22.62 1.36 -12.44
N PHE A 298 21.82 1.65 -11.41
CA PHE A 298 22.35 1.91 -10.06
C PHE A 298 23.10 0.69 -9.48
N VAL A 299 22.58 -0.52 -9.66
CA VAL A 299 23.24 -1.73 -9.16
C VAL A 299 24.61 -1.93 -9.80
N GLN A 300 24.74 -1.59 -11.09
CA GLN A 300 26.00 -1.71 -11.83
C GLN A 300 27.00 -0.61 -11.44
N ASN A 301 26.55 0.64 -11.35
CA ASN A 301 27.41 1.83 -11.26
C ASN A 301 27.47 2.45 -9.85
N ASP A 302 26.64 1.99 -8.90
CA ASP A 302 26.46 2.56 -7.55
C ASP A 302 26.04 4.04 -7.56
N THR A 303 25.47 4.50 -8.67
CA THR A 303 25.00 5.88 -8.86
C THR A 303 23.89 5.93 -9.91
N PHE A 304 23.03 6.97 -9.83
CA PHE A 304 22.10 7.35 -10.89
C PHE A 304 22.72 8.34 -11.89
N ASP A 305 23.98 8.69 -11.73
CA ASP A 305 24.67 9.53 -12.70
C ASP A 305 24.74 8.84 -14.07
N GLY A 306 24.67 9.62 -15.15
CA GLY A 306 24.64 9.09 -16.52
C GLY A 306 23.25 8.71 -17.05
N LEU A 307 22.17 8.86 -16.26
CA LEU A 307 20.78 8.63 -16.70
C LEU A 307 20.10 9.89 -17.28
N GLY A 308 20.87 10.91 -17.66
CA GLY A 308 20.37 12.11 -18.32
C GLY A 308 19.77 13.18 -17.41
N LEU A 309 19.73 12.98 -16.09
CA LEU A 309 19.32 14.00 -15.14
C LEU A 309 20.53 14.57 -14.38
N PRO A 310 20.61 15.90 -14.20
CA PRO A 310 21.70 16.53 -13.47
C PRO A 310 21.63 16.19 -11.98
N LYS A 311 22.80 16.08 -11.36
CA LYS A 311 22.95 15.97 -9.92
C LYS A 311 22.68 17.31 -9.25
N VAL A 312 21.69 17.35 -8.36
CA VAL A 312 21.33 18.52 -7.57
C VAL A 312 21.64 18.26 -6.09
N THR A 313 22.38 19.16 -5.48
CA THR A 313 22.65 19.12 -4.04
C THR A 313 21.62 19.97 -3.32
N LEU A 314 20.77 19.34 -2.52
CA LEU A 314 19.83 20.05 -1.65
C LEU A 314 20.53 20.42 -0.34
N ASN A 315 20.55 21.69 -0.02
CA ASN A 315 21.16 22.19 1.21
C ASN A 315 20.44 21.64 2.44
N ARG A 316 21.18 21.37 3.50
CA ARG A 316 20.63 21.04 4.81
C ARG A 316 19.91 22.27 5.35
N THR A 317 18.71 22.08 5.88
CA THR A 317 17.98 23.13 6.57
C THR A 317 18.29 23.07 8.06
N TYR A 318 18.29 24.22 8.74
CA TYR A 318 18.47 24.26 10.19
C TYR A 318 17.15 24.09 10.96
N TYR A 319 16.02 24.02 10.27
CA TYR A 319 14.71 23.90 10.93
C TYR A 319 14.59 22.65 11.80
N ASP A 320 15.08 21.52 11.33
CA ASP A 320 15.01 20.25 12.05
C ASP A 320 15.87 20.27 13.32
N ILE A 321 17.08 20.83 13.28
CA ILE A 321 17.89 20.99 14.48
C ILE A 321 17.29 22.03 15.44
N LEU A 322 16.75 23.15 14.94
CA LEU A 322 16.10 24.15 15.78
C LEU A 322 14.85 23.58 16.48
N ILE A 323 14.04 22.79 15.78
CA ILE A 323 12.88 22.13 16.36
C ILE A 323 13.28 21.07 17.39
N GLU A 324 14.32 20.31 17.12
CA GLU A 324 14.87 19.36 18.11
C GLU A 324 15.37 20.08 19.36
N CYS A 325 16.16 21.16 19.20
CA CYS A 325 16.61 22.00 20.33
C CYS A 325 15.43 22.58 21.11
N PHE A 326 14.38 23.06 20.42
CA PHE A 326 13.16 23.55 21.06
C PHE A 326 12.54 22.49 21.97
N TRP A 327 12.37 21.26 21.48
CA TRP A 327 11.79 20.17 22.27
C TRP A 327 12.70 19.71 23.40
N LEU A 328 14.01 19.69 23.18
CA LEU A 328 14.98 19.40 24.25
C LEU A 328 14.94 20.44 25.37
N VAL A 329 14.72 21.71 25.05
CA VAL A 329 14.59 22.78 26.08
C VAL A 329 13.25 22.66 26.80
N ILE A 330 12.14 22.53 26.07
CA ILE A 330 10.77 22.57 26.66
C ILE A 330 10.46 21.28 27.44
N ILE A 331 10.89 20.13 26.96
CA ILE A 331 10.58 18.82 27.56
C ILE A 331 11.81 18.23 28.23
N GLY A 332 12.95 18.23 27.53
CA GLY A 332 14.14 17.53 27.98
C GLY A 332 14.73 18.14 29.26
N VAL A 333 14.92 19.46 29.31
CA VAL A 333 15.51 20.13 30.49
C VAL A 333 14.64 19.96 31.74
N PRO A 334 13.32 20.24 31.73
CA PRO A 334 12.48 20.02 32.90
C PRO A 334 12.44 18.55 33.33
N SER A 335 12.37 17.62 32.39
CA SER A 335 12.35 16.19 32.68
C SER A 335 13.66 15.71 33.28
N LEU A 336 14.79 16.19 32.77
CA LEU A 336 16.10 15.88 33.32
C LEU A 336 16.26 16.46 34.73
N LYS A 337 15.85 17.72 34.95
CA LYS A 337 15.85 18.35 36.28
C LYS A 337 15.00 17.53 37.26
N TRP A 338 13.77 17.18 36.87
CA TRP A 338 12.89 16.37 37.72
C TRP A 338 13.51 14.98 38.01
N PHE A 339 14.10 14.33 37.03
CA PHE A 339 14.74 13.03 37.18
C PHE A 339 15.94 13.09 38.13
N LEU A 340 16.78 14.13 38.00
CA LEU A 340 17.93 14.35 38.92
C LEU A 340 17.43 14.62 40.34
N GLN A 341 16.42 15.47 40.52
CA GLN A 341 15.81 15.72 41.83
C GLN A 341 15.23 14.41 42.42
N PHE A 342 14.55 13.62 41.61
CA PHE A 342 14.03 12.29 42.01
C PHE A 342 15.19 11.40 42.48
N LEU A 343 16.28 11.34 41.76
CA LEU A 343 17.44 10.53 42.16
C LEU A 343 18.12 11.00 43.46
N LEU A 344 18.13 12.31 43.73
CA LEU A 344 18.77 12.89 44.89
C LEU A 344 17.90 12.83 46.14
N VAL A 345 16.59 13.15 46.02
CA VAL A 345 15.68 13.41 47.14
C VAL A 345 14.81 12.20 47.49
N SER A 346 14.47 11.36 46.53
CA SER A 346 13.52 10.26 46.80
C SER A 346 14.14 9.13 47.62
N THR A 347 13.30 8.45 48.37
CA THR A 347 13.68 7.27 49.16
C THR A 347 14.16 6.12 48.27
N TRP A 348 14.97 5.23 48.83
CA TRP A 348 15.47 4.06 48.13
C TRP A 348 14.30 3.17 47.61
N PHE A 349 13.23 3.06 48.41
CA PHE A 349 12.01 2.33 48.04
C PHE A 349 11.34 2.92 46.78
N ALA A 350 11.22 4.26 46.68
CA ALA A 350 10.64 4.92 45.50
C ALA A 350 11.51 4.68 44.25
N LYS A 351 12.83 4.67 44.36
CA LYS A 351 13.75 4.33 43.27
C LYS A 351 13.57 2.89 42.79
N MET A 352 13.45 1.93 43.73
CA MET A 352 13.18 0.52 43.42
C MET A 352 11.84 0.34 42.72
N MET A 353 10.78 0.99 43.19
CA MET A 353 9.47 0.96 42.56
C MET A 353 9.50 1.56 41.14
N PHE A 354 10.23 2.63 40.93
CA PHE A 354 10.42 3.22 39.60
C PHE A 354 11.09 2.25 38.61
N VAL A 355 12.17 1.58 39.04
CA VAL A 355 12.84 0.54 38.26
C VAL A 355 11.91 -0.64 37.97
N LEU A 356 11.14 -1.08 38.98
CA LEU A 356 10.16 -2.17 38.81
C LEU A 356 9.10 -1.80 37.76
N VAL A 357 8.54 -0.58 37.79
CA VAL A 357 7.56 -0.09 36.80
C VAL A 357 8.16 -0.11 35.40
N ILE A 358 9.41 0.33 35.23
CA ILE A 358 10.09 0.27 33.93
C ILE A 358 10.23 -1.18 33.44
N ILE A 359 10.66 -2.10 34.30
CA ILE A 359 10.82 -3.52 33.96
C ILE A 359 9.47 -4.16 33.59
N LEU A 360 8.42 -3.90 34.35
CA LEU A 360 7.08 -4.40 34.07
C LEU A 360 6.52 -3.82 32.76
N GLY A 361 6.71 -2.53 32.53
CA GLY A 361 6.35 -1.87 31.27
C GLY A 361 7.07 -2.49 30.07
N TYR A 362 8.37 -2.70 30.18
CA TYR A 362 9.17 -3.36 29.16
C TYR A 362 8.69 -4.80 28.87
N LYS A 363 8.49 -5.60 29.93
CA LYS A 363 7.97 -6.98 29.78
C LYS A 363 6.59 -7.01 29.15
N SER A 364 5.69 -6.10 29.55
CA SER A 364 4.34 -5.98 28.97
C SER A 364 4.40 -5.65 27.47
N MET A 365 5.26 -4.72 27.08
CA MET A 365 5.46 -4.33 25.69
C MET A 365 6.03 -5.49 24.86
N MET A 366 7.03 -6.19 25.37
CA MET A 366 7.63 -7.36 24.70
C MET A 366 6.67 -8.54 24.61
N GLY A 367 5.86 -8.76 25.64
CA GLY A 367 4.79 -9.77 25.63
C GLY A 367 3.75 -9.49 24.54
N LYS A 368 3.27 -8.25 24.43
CA LYS A 368 2.34 -7.84 23.36
C LYS A 368 2.97 -7.98 21.96
N TYR A 369 4.23 -7.61 21.81
CA TYR A 369 4.95 -7.77 20.54
C TYR A 369 5.05 -9.24 20.11
N SER A 370 5.37 -10.14 21.03
CA SER A 370 5.47 -11.58 20.75
C SER A 370 4.12 -12.18 20.37
N LEU A 371 3.04 -11.78 21.05
CA LEU A 371 1.67 -12.22 20.75
C LEU A 371 1.20 -11.72 19.37
N THR A 372 1.50 -10.47 19.04
CA THR A 372 1.18 -9.91 17.71
C THR A 372 1.95 -10.63 16.62
N LYS A 373 3.23 -10.93 16.84
CA LYS A 373 4.06 -11.70 15.89
C LYS A 373 3.51 -13.11 15.69
N ARG A 374 3.08 -13.79 16.77
CA ARG A 374 2.44 -15.12 16.69
C ARG A 374 1.12 -15.09 15.94
N ARG A 375 0.25 -14.08 16.20
CA ARG A 375 -1.02 -13.90 15.47
C ARG A 375 -0.79 -13.69 13.98
N HIS A 376 0.17 -12.83 13.58
CA HIS A 376 0.49 -12.64 12.18
C HIS A 376 1.05 -13.90 11.51
N SER A 377 1.89 -14.67 12.22
CA SER A 377 2.39 -15.95 11.72
C SER A 377 1.27 -16.98 11.55
N HIS A 378 0.33 -17.06 12.49
CA HIS A 378 -0.82 -17.96 12.42
C HIS A 378 -1.79 -17.55 11.30
N GLN A 379 -2.08 -16.26 11.18
CA GLN A 379 -2.94 -15.73 10.11
C GLN A 379 -2.33 -15.94 8.71
N SER A 380 -1.00 -15.78 8.58
CA SER A 380 -0.32 -16.06 7.30
C SER A 380 -0.34 -17.54 6.94
N LYS A 381 -0.24 -18.44 7.92
CA LYS A 381 -0.37 -19.89 7.69
C LYS A 381 -1.80 -20.28 7.28
N LEU A 382 -2.82 -19.75 7.96
CA LEU A 382 -4.23 -19.96 7.59
C LEU A 382 -4.55 -19.47 6.18
N LEU A 383 -4.07 -18.29 5.80
CA LEU A 383 -4.24 -17.76 4.45
C LEU A 383 -3.52 -18.63 3.39
N HIS A 384 -2.35 -19.16 3.72
CA HIS A 384 -1.62 -20.07 2.83
C HIS A 384 -2.39 -21.39 2.64
N THR A 385 -2.91 -21.97 3.72
CA THR A 385 -3.72 -23.19 3.65
C THR A 385 -5.04 -22.96 2.88
N GLN A 386 -5.69 -21.81 3.06
CA GLN A 386 -6.88 -21.45 2.27
C GLN A 386 -6.57 -21.27 0.79
N GLN A 387 -5.43 -20.69 0.45
CA GLN A 387 -4.99 -20.56 -0.95
C GLN A 387 -4.67 -21.92 -1.57
N GLU A 388 -4.02 -22.80 -0.85
CA GLU A 388 -3.73 -24.18 -1.32
C GLU A 388 -5.01 -24.99 -1.52
N THR A 389 -5.96 -24.92 -0.58
CA THR A 389 -7.27 -25.58 -0.72
C THR A 389 -8.08 -25.02 -1.90
N THR A 390 -8.05 -23.70 -2.12
CA THR A 390 -8.73 -23.08 -3.29
C THR A 390 -8.05 -23.50 -4.60
N PHE A 391 -6.72 -23.56 -4.61
CA PHE A 391 -5.95 -24.02 -5.78
C PHE A 391 -6.25 -25.48 -6.13
N LEU A 392 -6.27 -26.36 -5.14
CA LEU A 392 -6.63 -27.77 -5.32
C LEU A 392 -8.09 -27.91 -5.81
N PHE A 393 -9.00 -27.13 -5.27
CA PHE A 393 -10.40 -27.13 -5.68
C PHE A 393 -10.57 -26.73 -7.15
N ASN A 394 -9.90 -25.66 -7.58
CA ASN A 394 -9.93 -25.18 -8.97
C ASN A 394 -9.28 -26.19 -9.91
N LYS A 395 -8.23 -26.90 -9.47
CA LYS A 395 -7.58 -27.96 -10.26
C LYS A 395 -8.49 -29.18 -10.46
N ILE A 396 -9.23 -29.57 -9.41
CA ILE A 396 -10.23 -30.66 -9.49
C ILE A 396 -11.38 -30.27 -10.43
N GLU A 397 -11.85 -29.02 -10.39
CA GLU A 397 -12.91 -28.53 -11.26
C GLU A 397 -12.49 -28.47 -12.74
N GLN A 398 -11.25 -28.06 -13.02
CA GLN A 398 -10.68 -28.12 -14.38
C GLN A 398 -10.53 -29.55 -14.88
N THR A 399 -10.08 -30.48 -14.03
CA THR A 399 -9.95 -31.89 -14.38
C THR A 399 -11.32 -32.51 -14.68
N ASN A 400 -12.34 -32.23 -13.86
CA ASN A 400 -13.71 -32.69 -14.07
C ASN A 400 -14.34 -32.12 -15.35
N THR A 401 -14.02 -30.87 -15.69
CA THR A 401 -14.47 -30.23 -16.95
C THR A 401 -13.80 -30.89 -18.16
N THR A 402 -12.54 -31.21 -18.07
CA THR A 402 -11.79 -31.91 -19.13
C THR A 402 -12.29 -33.34 -19.34
N ILE A 403 -12.64 -34.05 -18.26
CA ILE A 403 -13.23 -35.39 -18.32
C ILE A 403 -14.64 -35.32 -18.96
N ARG A 404 -15.46 -34.33 -18.62
CA ARG A 404 -16.80 -34.13 -19.25
C ARG A 404 -16.70 -33.78 -20.72
N LEU A 405 -15.71 -33.03 -21.16
CA LEU A 405 -15.46 -32.73 -22.57
C LEU A 405 -15.01 -33.97 -23.32
N LYS A 406 -14.10 -34.81 -22.77
CA LYS A 406 -13.70 -36.09 -23.38
C LYS A 406 -14.86 -37.09 -23.48
N HIS A 407 -15.75 -37.13 -22.50
CA HIS A 407 -16.96 -37.97 -22.59
C HIS A 407 -17.94 -37.49 -23.67
N ARG A 408 -18.08 -36.18 -23.88
CA ARG A 408 -18.92 -35.61 -24.94
C ARG A 408 -18.36 -35.84 -26.34
N THR A 409 -17.04 -35.81 -26.50
CA THR A 409 -16.42 -36.12 -27.82
C THR A 409 -16.47 -37.60 -28.15
N ASN A 410 -16.38 -38.50 -27.15
CA ASN A 410 -16.51 -39.96 -27.39
C ASN A 410 -17.94 -40.42 -27.66
N THR A 411 -18.97 -39.65 -27.33
CA THR A 411 -20.39 -39.95 -27.67
C THR A 411 -20.81 -39.43 -29.04
N LEU A 412 -20.02 -38.58 -29.69
CA LEU A 412 -20.28 -38.02 -31.01
C LEU A 412 -19.63 -38.80 -32.17
N PHE A 413 -18.75 -39.75 -31.86
CA PHE A 413 -18.15 -40.66 -32.84
C PHE A 413 -18.52 -42.11 -32.54
N ARG A 414 -19.78 -42.53 -32.92
CA ARG A 414 -20.09 -43.92 -33.18
C ARG A 414 -19.88 -44.17 -34.67
N PRO A 415 -19.00 -45.12 -35.08
CA PRO A 415 -18.89 -45.51 -36.49
C PRO A 415 -20.15 -46.29 -36.90
N LEU A 416 -20.81 -45.87 -37.98
CA LEU A 416 -21.77 -46.67 -38.68
C LEU A 416 -21.07 -47.88 -39.28
N ALA A 417 -21.63 -49.04 -39.00
CA ALA A 417 -21.10 -50.35 -39.40
C ALA A 417 -21.09 -50.52 -40.92
N ALA A 418 -20.08 -51.24 -41.32
CA ALA A 418 -19.72 -51.63 -42.68
C ALA A 418 -20.73 -52.51 -43.37
N SER A 419 -20.86 -52.39 -44.70
CA SER A 419 -21.29 -53.44 -45.59
C SER A 419 -20.30 -53.53 -46.76
N THR A 420 -19.53 -54.61 -46.73
CA THR A 420 -18.96 -55.45 -47.78
C THR A 420 -18.38 -54.93 -49.11
N PRO A 421 -17.50 -55.70 -49.71
CA PRO A 421 -16.36 -55.18 -50.49
C PRO A 421 -16.54 -55.39 -51.99
N TYR A 422 -15.80 -54.67 -52.80
CA TYR A 422 -15.48 -55.03 -54.19
C TYR A 422 -13.98 -54.82 -54.43
N ASN A 423 -13.37 -55.95 -54.86
CA ASN A 423 -12.03 -56.01 -55.44
C ASN A 423 -12.03 -55.30 -56.79
N ILE A 424 -10.90 -54.71 -57.18
CA ILE A 424 -10.25 -54.84 -58.50
C ILE A 424 -8.80 -54.39 -58.37
N GLU A 425 -7.97 -55.15 -59.09
CA GLU A 425 -6.53 -55.26 -59.13
C GLU A 425 -5.77 -54.10 -59.75
N GLN A 426 -4.51 -54.04 -59.30
CA GLN A 426 -3.25 -53.81 -60.04
C GLN A 426 -3.11 -52.74 -61.14
N SER A 427 -2.13 -51.86 -61.00
CA SER A 427 -0.88 -52.04 -61.79
C SER A 427 0.14 -50.96 -61.44
N ASN A 428 1.36 -51.44 -61.43
CA ASN A 428 2.70 -50.82 -61.31
C ASN A 428 2.93 -49.56 -62.15
N SER A 429 3.75 -48.60 -61.71
CA SER A 429 5.15 -48.54 -62.05
C SER A 429 5.79 -47.14 -61.86
N PHE A 430 6.95 -47.19 -61.24
CA PHE A 430 8.21 -46.49 -61.56
C PHE A 430 8.37 -44.97 -61.75
N ASN A 431 9.24 -44.49 -60.93
CA ASN A 431 10.47 -43.65 -61.18
C ASN A 431 10.43 -42.16 -61.14
N ASP A 432 11.24 -41.72 -60.25
CA ASP A 432 12.41 -40.81 -60.34
C ASP A 432 12.25 -39.33 -60.66
N GLY A 433 13.00 -38.56 -59.87
CA GLY A 433 13.69 -37.35 -60.32
C GLY A 433 13.34 -36.02 -59.65
N SER A 434 14.11 -35.65 -58.65
CA SER A 434 14.33 -34.26 -58.27
C SER A 434 15.13 -33.50 -59.36
N PRO A 435 15.48 -32.20 -59.27
CA PRO A 435 15.03 -31.09 -58.45
C PRO A 435 14.86 -29.72 -59.20
N HIS A 436 14.69 -28.66 -58.44
CA HIS A 436 14.93 -27.24 -58.74
C HIS A 436 13.79 -26.30 -59.06
N SER A 437 13.68 -25.33 -58.17
CA SER A 437 13.68 -23.86 -58.34
C SER A 437 12.37 -23.08 -58.54
N MET A 438 12.35 -22.00 -57.79
CA MET A 438 11.80 -20.67 -58.04
C MET A 438 10.31 -20.36 -57.86
N MET A 439 10.13 -19.54 -56.82
CA MET A 439 9.34 -18.27 -56.77
C MET A 439 8.05 -18.16 -57.58
N ARG A 440 6.97 -17.86 -56.90
CA ARG A 440 6.19 -16.61 -57.09
C ARG A 440 5.08 -16.41 -56.09
N HIS A 441 4.98 -15.13 -55.67
CA HIS A 441 3.90 -14.52 -54.90
C HIS A 441 2.50 -14.81 -55.47
N GLN A 442 1.55 -15.06 -54.57
CA GLN A 442 0.18 -14.57 -54.80
C GLN A 442 -0.48 -14.17 -53.48
N ARG A 443 -0.91 -12.90 -53.41
CA ARG A 443 -1.81 -12.34 -52.41
C ARG A 443 -3.19 -12.95 -52.52
N PHE A 444 -3.82 -13.28 -51.43
CA PHE A 444 -5.27 -13.38 -51.35
C PHE A 444 -5.82 -12.39 -50.33
N VAL A 445 -6.64 -11.46 -50.87
CA VAL A 445 -7.49 -10.52 -50.16
C VAL A 445 -8.76 -11.25 -49.80
N LEU A 446 -9.19 -11.21 -48.56
CA LEU A 446 -10.54 -11.60 -48.16
C LEU A 446 -11.22 -10.42 -47.45
N THR A 447 -12.29 -9.95 -48.09
CA THR A 447 -13.26 -8.96 -47.64
C THR A 447 -14.24 -9.56 -46.62
N PRO A 448 -14.83 -8.75 -45.70
CA PRO A 448 -15.75 -9.22 -44.67
C PRO A 448 -17.19 -9.28 -45.17
N PRO A 449 -18.05 -10.09 -44.58
CA PRO A 449 -19.47 -10.05 -44.88
C PRO A 449 -20.28 -9.11 -43.97
N VAL A 450 -21.30 -8.59 -44.60
CA VAL A 450 -22.26 -7.57 -44.31
C VAL A 450 -23.27 -7.96 -43.23
N TYR A 451 -23.74 -6.94 -42.52
CA TYR A 451 -24.88 -6.91 -41.59
C TYR A 451 -26.17 -7.52 -42.14
N CYS A 452 -26.93 -8.15 -41.29
CA CYS A 452 -28.38 -8.21 -41.47
C CYS A 452 -29.14 -8.07 -40.14
N SER A 453 -30.16 -7.29 -40.23
CA SER A 453 -31.05 -6.64 -39.28
C SER A 453 -31.96 -7.58 -38.48
N THR A 454 -32.37 -7.05 -37.33
CA THR A 454 -33.46 -7.51 -36.42
C THR A 454 -34.85 -7.62 -37.07
N PRO A 455 -35.78 -8.39 -36.48
CA PRO A 455 -37.08 -7.81 -36.15
C PRO A 455 -37.64 -8.12 -34.74
N LYS A 456 -38.27 -7.10 -34.22
CA LYS A 456 -39.42 -6.88 -33.32
C LYS A 456 -40.16 -8.04 -32.63
N GLN A 457 -40.35 -7.80 -31.37
CA GLN A 457 -41.41 -8.08 -30.40
C GLN A 457 -42.68 -8.83 -30.87
N THR A 458 -43.09 -9.79 -30.05
CA THR A 458 -44.51 -9.97 -29.70
C THR A 458 -44.70 -10.50 -28.28
N ARG A 459 -45.55 -9.81 -27.55
CA ARG A 459 -46.09 -10.08 -26.21
C ARG A 459 -47.05 -11.27 -26.28
N ARG A 460 -47.01 -12.22 -25.34
CA ARG A 460 -48.18 -13.01 -24.93
C ARG A 460 -48.18 -13.34 -23.44
N GLN A 461 -49.38 -13.32 -22.90
CA GLN A 461 -49.82 -13.34 -21.53
C GLN A 461 -49.76 -14.72 -20.85
N ILE A 462 -49.81 -14.64 -19.53
CA ILE A 462 -49.83 -15.60 -18.45
C ILE A 462 -51.06 -16.57 -18.58
N PRO A 463 -50.97 -17.80 -17.99
CA PRO A 463 -51.76 -18.00 -16.77
C PRO A 463 -51.03 -18.68 -15.60
N ASN A 464 -51.50 -18.33 -14.39
CA ASN A 464 -51.26 -18.95 -13.11
C ASN A 464 -51.60 -20.44 -13.07
N ASN A 465 -50.82 -21.22 -12.27
CA ASN A 465 -51.40 -22.10 -11.26
C ASN A 465 -50.38 -22.71 -10.27
N ASN A 466 -50.67 -22.49 -9.01
CA ASN A 466 -50.59 -23.31 -7.81
C ASN A 466 -49.40 -24.27 -7.51
N SER A 467 -48.80 -23.93 -6.38
CA SER A 467 -48.52 -24.79 -5.21
C SER A 467 -47.83 -26.14 -5.39
N GLN A 468 -46.64 -26.26 -4.84
CA GLN A 468 -46.31 -27.29 -3.84
C GLN A 468 -44.88 -27.08 -3.33
N GLY A 469 -44.69 -27.23 -2.01
CA GLY A 469 -43.44 -27.02 -1.31
C GLY A 469 -42.32 -27.98 -1.73
N ARG A 470 -41.14 -27.45 -1.91
CA ARG A 470 -39.90 -28.21 -1.98
C ARG A 470 -39.04 -27.88 -0.78
N SER A 471 -38.90 -28.88 0.08
CA SER A 471 -37.85 -28.92 1.10
C SER A 471 -36.48 -28.88 0.40
N THR A 472 -35.70 -27.84 0.65
CA THR A 472 -34.30 -27.76 0.18
C THR A 472 -33.42 -28.66 1.04
N SER A 473 -33.06 -29.83 0.56
CA SER A 473 -32.02 -30.67 1.14
C SER A 473 -30.68 -29.98 0.89
N LEU A 474 -29.89 -29.85 1.98
CA LEU A 474 -28.52 -29.37 1.91
C LEU A 474 -27.68 -30.25 0.97
N THR A 475 -26.87 -29.63 0.13
CA THR A 475 -25.94 -30.35 -0.74
C THR A 475 -24.89 -31.10 0.08
N LEU A 476 -24.37 -32.18 -0.46
CA LEU A 476 -23.32 -32.99 0.20
C LEU A 476 -22.13 -32.12 0.68
N LYS A 477 -21.80 -31.04 -0.04
CA LYS A 477 -20.75 -30.07 0.32
C LYS A 477 -21.09 -29.27 1.60
N GLN A 478 -22.37 -28.93 1.79
CA GLN A 478 -22.82 -28.21 2.98
C GLN A 478 -22.87 -29.13 4.20
N LYS A 479 -23.16 -30.41 4.01
CA LYS A 479 -23.12 -31.41 5.10
C LYS A 479 -21.70 -31.67 5.57
N ILE A 480 -20.74 -31.84 4.67
CA ILE A 480 -19.32 -32.05 5.04
C ILE A 480 -18.73 -30.82 5.76
N PHE A 481 -19.13 -29.60 5.36
CA PHE A 481 -18.67 -28.37 6.03
C PHE A 481 -19.20 -28.27 7.46
N LEU A 482 -20.43 -28.68 7.73
CA LEU A 482 -21.04 -28.64 9.07
C LEU A 482 -20.50 -29.74 9.99
N GLU A 483 -20.12 -30.90 9.47
CA GLU A 483 -19.49 -31.96 10.24
C GLU A 483 -18.07 -31.64 10.69
N GLN A 484 -17.37 -30.79 9.92
CA GLN A 484 -15.98 -30.37 10.26
C GLN A 484 -15.88 -29.13 11.14
N ASN A 485 -16.99 -28.42 11.39
CA ASN A 485 -17.02 -27.20 12.20
C ASN A 485 -18.26 -27.13 13.13
N PRO A 486 -18.27 -27.82 14.24
CA PRO A 486 -19.45 -27.90 15.14
C PRO A 486 -19.77 -26.62 15.92
N SER A 487 -19.01 -25.52 15.75
CA SER A 487 -19.16 -24.29 16.52
C SER A 487 -19.74 -23.09 15.74
N VAL A 488 -20.33 -23.29 14.57
CA VAL A 488 -20.95 -22.21 13.78
C VAL A 488 -22.45 -22.15 14.09
N PRO A 489 -22.99 -21.05 14.67
CA PRO A 489 -24.41 -20.92 14.93
C PRO A 489 -25.21 -20.71 13.66
N ILE A 490 -26.29 -21.47 13.50
CA ILE A 490 -27.23 -21.34 12.39
C ILE A 490 -28.12 -20.12 12.64
N ILE A 491 -27.89 -19.04 11.88
CA ILE A 491 -28.77 -17.88 11.87
C ILE A 491 -29.88 -18.16 10.84
N SER A 492 -31.11 -18.34 11.33
CA SER A 492 -32.30 -18.48 10.49
C SER A 492 -32.55 -17.20 9.67
N GLN A 493 -32.53 -17.30 8.35
CA GLN A 493 -32.93 -16.24 7.46
C GLN A 493 -34.44 -15.99 7.55
N ARG A 494 -34.87 -14.88 8.13
CA ARG A 494 -36.18 -14.29 7.88
C ARG A 494 -36.09 -13.45 6.60
N ARG A 495 -36.95 -13.76 5.63
CA ARG A 495 -37.18 -13.00 4.39
C ARG A 495 -37.56 -11.56 4.73
N LEU A 496 -36.81 -10.60 4.22
CA LEU A 496 -37.24 -9.21 4.09
C LEU A 496 -37.84 -9.03 2.69
N GLN A 497 -39.14 -8.77 2.63
CA GLN A 497 -39.83 -8.29 1.44
C GLN A 497 -39.63 -6.77 1.36
N PHE A 498 -39.10 -6.29 0.24
CA PHE A 498 -39.07 -4.86 -0.08
C PHE A 498 -40.28 -4.53 -0.95
N THR A 499 -41.09 -3.57 -0.47
CA THR A 499 -42.04 -2.80 -1.31
C THR A 499 -41.49 -1.39 -1.49
N PRO A 500 -41.61 -0.77 -2.67
CA PRO A 500 -41.15 0.60 -2.89
C PRO A 500 -42.25 1.60 -2.56
N ASN A 501 -41.87 2.73 -1.98
CA ASN A 501 -42.59 3.96 -1.64
C ASN A 501 -43.05 4.09 -0.18
N SER A 502 -42.28 4.93 0.55
CA SER A 502 -42.85 6.12 1.19
C SER A 502 -41.79 6.75 2.12
N GLN A 503 -41.63 8.06 2.03
CA GLN A 503 -40.96 8.89 3.00
C GLN A 503 -41.69 8.79 4.34
N SER A 504 -40.99 8.47 5.42
CA SER A 504 -41.48 8.74 6.76
C SER A 504 -40.35 8.78 7.79
N PHE A 505 -40.40 9.82 8.56
CA PHE A 505 -39.65 10.14 9.77
C PHE A 505 -39.51 8.96 10.72
N VAL A 506 -38.28 8.71 11.19
CA VAL A 506 -38.03 7.79 12.31
C VAL A 506 -38.07 8.58 13.62
N ARG A 507 -39.15 8.38 14.39
CA ARG A 507 -39.20 8.73 15.83
C ARG A 507 -38.47 7.66 16.63
N TYR A 508 -37.50 8.04 17.43
CA TYR A 508 -36.91 7.19 18.46
C TYR A 508 -37.91 7.03 19.63
N SER A 509 -38.32 5.80 19.89
CA SER A 509 -38.96 5.44 21.17
C SER A 509 -37.89 4.89 22.12
N ASN A 510 -37.81 5.49 23.31
CA ASN A 510 -37.02 4.98 24.43
C ASN A 510 -37.64 3.66 24.94
N ASP A 511 -36.90 2.57 24.84
CA ASP A 511 -37.20 1.35 25.57
C ASP A 511 -36.00 0.98 26.45
N ASP A 512 -36.18 1.13 27.76
CA ASP A 512 -35.15 1.05 28.79
C ASP A 512 -34.78 -0.38 29.22
N SER A 513 -35.22 -1.43 28.49
CA SER A 513 -35.07 -2.83 28.94
C SER A 513 -33.84 -3.59 28.40
N LYS A 514 -32.89 -2.95 27.67
CA LYS A 514 -31.67 -3.58 27.13
C LYS A 514 -30.34 -2.99 27.59
N ARG A 515 -30.31 -2.36 28.74
CA ARG A 515 -29.07 -1.82 29.36
C ARG A 515 -28.28 -2.83 30.21
N LYS A 516 -28.21 -4.11 29.85
CA LYS A 516 -27.30 -5.05 30.52
C LYS A 516 -26.62 -5.94 29.50
N ASN A 517 -25.64 -5.46 28.77
CA ASN A 517 -24.56 -6.24 28.15
C ASN A 517 -23.58 -5.43 27.27
N ILE A 518 -23.36 -4.16 27.61
CA ILE A 518 -22.24 -3.40 27.04
C ILE A 518 -21.32 -2.91 28.18
N LYS A 519 -20.74 -3.87 28.90
CA LYS A 519 -19.59 -3.62 29.76
C LYS A 519 -18.46 -4.50 29.25
N ASN A 520 -17.75 -4.05 28.25
CA ASN A 520 -16.38 -4.47 27.91
C ASN A 520 -15.89 -3.82 26.61
N ILE A 521 -16.20 -2.53 26.42
CA ILE A 521 -15.36 -1.69 25.54
C ILE A 521 -14.38 -0.98 26.47
N LYS A 522 -13.25 -1.61 26.72
CA LYS A 522 -12.09 -0.93 27.29
C LYS A 522 -11.54 0.01 26.23
N ILE A 523 -11.85 1.30 26.39
CA ILE A 523 -11.13 2.39 25.76
C ILE A 523 -9.69 2.31 26.26
N TRP A 524 -8.77 1.91 25.41
CA TRP A 524 -7.35 2.02 25.65
C TRP A 524 -6.91 3.41 25.19
N LEU A 525 -7.03 4.39 26.09
CA LEU A 525 -6.20 5.57 26.12
C LEU A 525 -4.97 5.18 26.96
N LEU A 526 -3.89 4.87 26.30
CA LEU A 526 -2.48 5.05 26.72
C LEU A 526 -1.59 4.44 25.65
#